data_cbbd8612d06638179d5d290fc645b3d6
#
_entry.id   cbbd8612d06638179d5d290fc645b3d6
#
_cell.length_a   1.000
_cell.length_b   1.000
_cell.length_c   1.000
_cell.angle_alpha   90.00
_cell.angle_beta   90.00
_cell.angle_gamma   90.00
#
_symmetry.space_group_name_H-M   'P 1'
#
loop_
_entity.id
_entity.type
_entity.pdbx_description
1 polymer ?
#
loop_
_entity_poly.entity_id
_entity_poly.type
_entity_poly.pdbx_seq_one_letter_code
_entity_poly.pdbx_strand_id
1 'polypeptide(L)'
;MAKNTKAFVQDFAFYEQLWEYYSKNRGKIRSRYNDLTKKFLAYNDSNENSDAFLREPQFEALEMYVFVKEFMDNAHMYQMFDEWRKRENRFSDVSYYTIHKGGQGTLLDMGDEQNEIVFKQMKKYKEDYPNYIYALTMGLGKTILMATCIFYEFLLAKKYPKDKRFCHNALVFAPDKTVLESLREIMTFDKTKVVPPEYAHVLDQNIKFHFLEGTGITLHTIDDSDFNIVISNNQKIIVKKKRKEDTPSDILFGSGSLLADIYGNDDDDSDVWDDASLIENQRFKKLCRLPQLGVYVDEAHHLFGANLEKELRSGGANKTTLRNTINMLAASTSIVACYNYTGTPYVNKQVLPEVVYAYGLNESIAHGYLKDADPIGFENVKNEEFLRTSITKFWERYGGKTYEGLLPKLAIFAANVKEATDVVRPAVEKVL
;
A
#
# COMPACT_ATOMS: atom_id res chain seq x y z
N MET A 1 -6.44 21.25 30.52
CA MET A 1 -5.72 19.97 30.41
C MET A 1 -6.16 19.11 29.22
N ALA A 2 -7.45 19.12 28.77
CA ALA A 2 -7.89 18.28 27.63
C ALA A 2 -7.37 18.70 26.24
N LYS A 3 -6.87 19.92 26.04
CA LYS A 3 -6.34 20.40 24.73
C LYS A 3 -4.93 19.88 24.40
N ASN A 4 -4.09 19.62 25.42
CA ASN A 4 -2.72 19.16 25.20
C ASN A 4 -2.65 17.65 24.89
N THR A 5 -3.54 16.85 25.45
CA THR A 5 -3.58 15.40 25.20
C THR A 5 -3.94 15.06 23.74
N LYS A 6 -4.79 15.87 23.09
CA LYS A 6 -5.15 15.63 21.67
C LYS A 6 -4.01 15.93 20.71
N ALA A 7 -3.21 16.97 20.97
CA ALA A 7 -2.07 17.31 20.09
C ALA A 7 -0.96 16.28 20.20
N PHE A 8 -0.67 15.75 21.39
CA PHE A 8 0.40 14.78 21.60
C PHE A 8 0.15 13.44 20.93
N VAL A 9 -1.11 12.96 20.92
CA VAL A 9 -1.48 11.70 20.25
C VAL A 9 -1.45 11.83 18.71
N GLN A 10 -1.54 13.05 18.18
CA GLN A 10 -1.50 13.31 16.74
C GLN A 10 -0.11 13.14 16.12
N ASP A 11 0.95 13.35 16.92
CA ASP A 11 2.34 13.31 16.43
C ASP A 11 3.03 11.97 16.71
N PHE A 12 2.33 10.99 17.29
CA PHE A 12 2.90 9.70 17.60
C PHE A 12 2.95 8.75 16.41
N ALA A 13 4.13 8.26 16.10
CA ALA A 13 4.42 7.33 15.01
C ALA A 13 5.01 6.01 15.55
N PHE A 14 4.18 4.97 15.70
CA PHE A 14 4.64 3.69 16.26
C PHE A 14 5.68 2.99 15.39
N TYR A 15 5.66 3.21 14.08
CA TYR A 15 6.63 2.60 13.15
C TYR A 15 8.09 2.99 13.48
N GLU A 16 8.34 4.19 14.02
CA GLU A 16 9.69 4.62 14.43
C GLU A 16 10.19 3.76 15.58
N GLN A 17 9.32 3.42 16.52
CA GLN A 17 9.64 2.56 17.65
C GLN A 17 9.88 1.11 17.23
N LEU A 18 9.12 0.62 16.24
CA LEU A 18 9.33 -0.69 15.65
C LEU A 18 10.65 -0.77 14.91
N TRP A 19 10.98 0.26 14.12
CA TRP A 19 12.24 0.34 13.40
C TRP A 19 13.44 0.39 14.35
N GLU A 20 13.37 1.22 15.40
CA GLU A 20 14.41 1.30 16.42
C GLU A 20 14.63 -0.06 17.11
N TYR A 21 13.55 -0.72 17.50
CA TYR A 21 13.62 -2.05 18.09
C TYR A 21 14.27 -3.06 17.14
N TYR A 22 13.79 -3.11 15.89
CA TYR A 22 14.32 -4.00 14.87
C TYR A 22 15.81 -3.74 14.63
N SER A 23 16.20 -2.51 14.38
CA SER A 23 17.58 -2.12 14.05
C SER A 23 18.56 -2.51 15.15
N LYS A 24 18.21 -2.27 16.41
CA LYS A 24 19.03 -2.65 17.58
C LYS A 24 19.13 -4.16 17.78
N ASN A 25 18.13 -4.93 17.34
CA ASN A 25 18.07 -6.37 17.53
C ASN A 25 18.25 -7.15 16.22
N ARG A 26 18.59 -6.50 15.12
CA ARG A 26 18.62 -7.04 13.75
C ARG A 26 19.31 -8.41 13.68
N GLY A 27 20.52 -8.56 14.21
CA GLY A 27 21.26 -9.81 14.20
C GLY A 27 20.56 -10.94 14.97
N LYS A 28 20.03 -10.63 16.17
CA LYS A 28 19.30 -11.60 17.02
C LYS A 28 17.99 -12.03 16.36
N ILE A 29 17.27 -11.10 15.73
CA ILE A 29 16.02 -11.36 15.04
C ILE A 29 16.28 -12.19 13.76
N ARG A 30 17.22 -11.76 12.91
CA ARG A 30 17.59 -12.48 11.66
C ARG A 30 18.08 -13.90 11.97
N SER A 31 18.77 -14.15 13.08
CA SER A 31 19.21 -15.49 13.45
C SER A 31 18.07 -16.50 13.64
N ARG A 32 16.86 -16.02 13.99
CA ARG A 32 15.67 -16.84 14.22
C ARG A 32 14.87 -17.18 12.95
N TYR A 33 15.14 -16.47 11.85
CA TYR A 33 14.47 -16.74 10.58
C TYR A 33 14.87 -18.11 10.02
N ASN A 34 14.01 -18.66 9.19
CA ASN A 34 14.34 -19.87 8.45
C ASN A 34 15.45 -19.61 7.41
N ASP A 35 16.13 -20.69 6.95
CA ASP A 35 17.29 -20.57 6.07
C ASP A 35 16.97 -19.93 4.71
N LEU A 36 15.74 -20.13 4.17
CA LEU A 36 15.32 -19.48 2.94
C LEU A 36 15.26 -17.98 3.13
N THR A 37 14.63 -17.50 4.21
CA THR A 37 14.53 -16.11 4.55
C THR A 37 15.90 -15.46 4.78
N LYS A 38 16.81 -16.14 5.49
CA LYS A 38 18.18 -15.65 5.68
C LYS A 38 18.89 -15.46 4.33
N LYS A 39 18.82 -16.44 3.44
CA LYS A 39 19.39 -16.34 2.10
C LYS A 39 18.73 -15.25 1.26
N PHE A 40 17.42 -15.14 1.33
CA PHE A 40 16.67 -14.13 0.58
C PHE A 40 17.05 -12.71 1.02
N LEU A 41 17.17 -12.47 2.34
CA LEU A 41 17.61 -11.18 2.87
C LEU A 41 19.08 -10.91 2.52
N ALA A 42 19.98 -11.88 2.69
CA ALA A 42 21.39 -11.73 2.34
C ALA A 42 21.60 -11.41 0.85
N TYR A 43 20.80 -11.99 -0.03
CA TYR A 43 20.84 -11.72 -1.47
C TYR A 43 20.48 -10.28 -1.82
N ASN A 44 19.57 -9.67 -1.05
CA ASN A 44 19.08 -8.30 -1.27
C ASN A 44 19.80 -7.25 -0.40
N ASP A 45 20.70 -7.66 0.49
CA ASP A 45 21.46 -6.76 1.36
C ASP A 45 22.74 -6.31 0.69
N SER A 46 22.86 -5.02 0.37
CA SER A 46 24.07 -4.44 -0.25
C SER A 46 25.34 -4.58 0.59
N ASN A 47 25.20 -4.83 1.89
CA ASN A 47 26.34 -5.09 2.78
C ASN A 47 26.84 -6.55 2.67
N GLU A 48 25.99 -7.48 2.27
CA GLU A 48 26.34 -8.91 2.11
C GLU A 48 26.54 -9.31 0.63
N ASN A 49 25.88 -8.59 -0.29
CA ASN A 49 25.93 -8.82 -1.75
C ASN A 49 26.16 -7.50 -2.50
N SER A 50 27.32 -7.32 -3.09
CA SER A 50 27.68 -6.12 -3.88
C SER A 50 26.76 -5.90 -5.10
N ASP A 51 26.12 -6.96 -5.59
CA ASP A 51 25.21 -6.91 -6.75
C ASP A 51 23.75 -6.78 -6.35
N ALA A 52 23.45 -6.51 -5.06
CA ALA A 52 22.11 -6.31 -4.58
C ALA A 52 21.38 -5.20 -5.36
N PHE A 53 20.20 -5.54 -5.87
CA PHE A 53 19.45 -4.64 -6.76
C PHE A 53 18.61 -3.60 -6.02
N LEU A 54 18.12 -3.93 -4.83
CA LEU A 54 17.27 -3.04 -4.05
C LEU A 54 18.07 -1.85 -3.52
N ARG A 55 17.48 -0.66 -3.60
CA ARG A 55 18.00 0.51 -2.89
C ARG A 55 17.81 0.31 -1.38
N GLU A 56 18.64 0.98 -0.59
CA GLU A 56 18.59 0.88 0.87
C GLU A 56 17.18 1.04 1.47
N PRO A 57 16.36 2.06 1.11
CA PRO A 57 15.00 2.17 1.65
C PRO A 57 14.05 1.03 1.24
N GLN A 58 14.26 0.45 0.05
CA GLN A 58 13.48 -0.70 -0.39
C GLN A 58 13.87 -1.95 0.41
N PHE A 59 15.16 -2.12 0.66
CA PHE A 59 15.66 -3.23 1.44
C PHE A 59 15.23 -3.13 2.92
N GLU A 60 15.31 -1.95 3.53
CA GLU A 60 14.79 -1.72 4.87
C GLU A 60 13.27 -2.00 4.97
N ALA A 61 12.49 -1.58 3.97
CA ALA A 61 11.07 -1.89 3.90
C ALA A 61 10.82 -3.41 3.77
N LEU A 62 11.64 -4.12 3.00
CA LEU A 62 11.60 -5.58 2.89
C LEU A 62 11.96 -6.25 4.22
N GLU A 63 12.97 -5.75 4.95
CA GLU A 63 13.30 -6.26 6.28
C GLU A 63 12.14 -6.12 7.26
N MET A 64 11.49 -4.95 7.25
CA MET A 64 10.32 -4.71 8.09
C MET A 64 9.12 -5.57 7.66
N TYR A 65 8.98 -5.86 6.37
CA TYR A 65 7.98 -6.82 5.88
C TYR A 65 8.22 -8.22 6.46
N VAL A 66 9.44 -8.71 6.37
CA VAL A 66 9.85 -10.01 6.91
C VAL A 66 9.73 -10.04 8.44
N PHE A 67 10.12 -8.96 9.11
CA PHE A 67 10.01 -8.82 10.56
C PHE A 67 8.56 -8.98 11.04
N VAL A 68 7.64 -8.24 10.44
CA VAL A 68 6.22 -8.33 10.79
C VAL A 68 5.66 -9.71 10.46
N LYS A 69 6.09 -10.30 9.35
CA LYS A 69 5.63 -11.60 8.89
C LYS A 69 6.11 -12.75 9.78
N GLU A 70 7.40 -12.87 9.96
CA GLU A 70 7.99 -14.05 10.61
C GLU A 70 8.23 -13.85 12.12
N PHE A 71 8.75 -12.70 12.52
CA PHE A 71 9.07 -12.47 13.93
C PHE A 71 7.85 -12.06 14.76
N MET A 72 6.97 -11.22 14.17
CA MET A 72 5.73 -10.77 14.81
C MET A 72 4.52 -11.66 14.50
N ASP A 73 4.73 -12.80 13.79
CA ASP A 73 3.68 -13.77 13.45
C ASP A 73 2.47 -13.15 12.74
N ASN A 74 2.71 -12.16 11.89
CA ASN A 74 1.67 -11.43 11.16
C ASN A 74 0.62 -10.77 12.08
N ALA A 75 1.03 -10.30 13.25
CA ALA A 75 0.14 -9.68 14.25
C ALA A 75 -0.39 -8.32 13.76
N HIS A 76 -1.59 -7.94 14.19
CA HIS A 76 -2.10 -6.59 13.96
C HIS A 76 -1.24 -5.53 14.65
N MET A 77 -1.14 -4.34 14.04
CA MET A 77 -0.35 -3.23 14.59
C MET A 77 -0.75 -2.86 16.03
N TYR A 78 -2.04 -2.87 16.36
CA TYR A 78 -2.50 -2.58 17.72
C TYR A 78 -2.06 -3.65 18.74
N GLN A 79 -1.90 -4.91 18.33
CA GLN A 79 -1.39 -5.99 19.16
C GLN A 79 0.11 -5.82 19.41
N MET A 80 0.87 -5.51 18.35
CA MET A 80 2.30 -5.20 18.48
C MET A 80 2.54 -4.00 19.41
N PHE A 81 1.71 -2.96 19.28
CA PHE A 81 1.77 -1.81 20.17
C PHE A 81 1.44 -2.18 21.63
N ASP A 82 0.45 -3.04 21.86
CA ASP A 82 0.07 -3.48 23.21
C ASP A 82 1.18 -4.30 23.88
N GLU A 83 1.80 -5.22 23.16
CA GLU A 83 2.99 -5.96 23.65
C GLU A 83 4.17 -5.03 23.93
N TRP A 84 4.38 -4.04 23.04
CA TRP A 84 5.47 -3.09 23.18
C TRP A 84 5.29 -2.18 24.42
N ARG A 85 4.10 -1.57 24.59
CA ARG A 85 3.81 -0.69 25.73
C ARG A 85 3.87 -1.42 27.08
N LYS A 86 3.48 -2.69 27.10
CA LYS A 86 3.50 -3.54 28.30
C LYS A 86 4.86 -4.20 28.56
N ARG A 87 5.75 -4.15 27.57
CA ARG A 87 7.07 -4.82 27.61
C ARG A 87 6.92 -6.34 27.80
N GLU A 88 5.96 -6.92 27.12
CA GLU A 88 5.64 -8.33 27.17
C GLU A 88 6.14 -9.07 25.92
N ASN A 89 6.20 -10.40 26.01
CA ASN A 89 6.53 -11.32 24.91
C ASN A 89 7.84 -10.93 24.18
N ARG A 90 7.71 -10.52 22.90
CA ARG A 90 8.83 -10.19 22.02
C ARG A 90 9.57 -8.92 22.45
N PHE A 91 8.89 -8.05 23.16
CA PHE A 91 9.41 -6.77 23.66
C PHE A 91 9.80 -6.81 25.15
N SER A 92 9.96 -7.97 25.75
CA SER A 92 10.30 -8.11 27.17
C SER A 92 11.71 -7.66 27.53
N ASP A 93 12.60 -7.58 26.56
CA ASP A 93 14.00 -7.20 26.77
C ASP A 93 14.16 -5.66 26.73
N VAL A 94 14.09 -5.04 27.88
CA VAL A 94 13.93 -3.58 28.09
C VAL A 94 15.20 -2.77 27.81
N SER A 95 16.36 -3.41 27.65
CA SER A 95 17.66 -2.73 27.48
C SER A 95 17.77 -1.87 26.22
N TYR A 96 16.76 -1.91 25.35
CA TYR A 96 16.77 -1.28 24.02
C TYR A 96 16.16 0.12 23.98
N TYR A 97 15.44 0.53 25.00
CA TYR A 97 14.79 1.85 25.00
C TYR A 97 15.73 2.90 25.55
N THR A 98 16.65 3.36 24.72
CA THR A 98 17.48 4.51 25.05
C THR A 98 16.68 5.77 24.81
N ILE A 99 16.60 6.62 25.82
CA ILE A 99 16.00 7.96 25.73
C ILE A 99 16.79 8.75 24.69
N HIS A 100 16.15 9.13 23.57
CA HIS A 100 16.77 10.06 22.64
C HIS A 100 16.93 11.43 23.30
N LYS A 101 18.18 11.87 23.45
CA LYS A 101 18.53 13.22 23.88
C LYS A 101 18.22 14.22 22.76
N GLY A 102 16.96 14.60 22.59
CA GLY A 102 16.56 15.48 21.50
C GLY A 102 15.25 16.23 21.72
N GLY A 103 14.73 16.32 22.93
CA GLY A 103 13.68 17.30 23.28
C GLY A 103 12.26 17.03 22.76
N GLN A 104 12.02 15.98 21.99
CA GLN A 104 10.69 15.44 21.76
C GLN A 104 10.49 14.23 22.64
N GLY A 105 9.47 14.27 23.50
CA GLY A 105 9.18 13.18 24.42
C GLY A 105 8.99 11.87 23.66
N THR A 106 9.79 10.87 24.02
CA THR A 106 9.62 9.50 23.52
C THR A 106 8.35 8.90 24.12
N LEU A 107 7.80 7.86 23.52
CA LEU A 107 6.64 7.17 24.07
C LEU A 107 6.90 6.59 25.48
N LEU A 108 8.16 6.43 25.88
CA LEU A 108 8.56 6.09 27.24
C LEU A 108 8.21 7.19 28.26
N ASP A 109 8.10 8.44 27.80
CA ASP A 109 7.67 9.58 28.60
C ASP A 109 6.13 9.73 28.61
N MET A 110 5.41 8.93 27.80
CA MET A 110 3.96 8.86 27.83
C MET A 110 3.50 8.08 29.07
N GLY A 111 2.66 8.70 29.88
CA GLY A 111 2.01 8.00 30.99
C GLY A 111 1.06 6.90 30.50
N ASP A 112 0.69 5.98 31.40
CA ASP A 112 -0.20 4.86 31.12
C ASP A 112 -1.53 5.29 30.48
N GLU A 113 -2.04 6.45 30.86
CA GLU A 113 -3.27 7.01 30.29
C GLU A 113 -3.15 7.35 28.80
N GLN A 114 -2.01 7.93 28.40
CA GLN A 114 -1.74 8.27 26.99
C GLN A 114 -1.52 7.02 26.14
N ASN A 115 -0.79 6.04 26.66
CA ASN A 115 -0.62 4.73 26.04
C ASN A 115 -1.98 4.05 25.82
N GLU A 116 -2.88 4.14 26.77
CA GLU A 116 -4.22 3.55 26.65
C GLU A 116 -5.09 4.27 25.59
N ILE A 117 -4.94 5.59 25.45
CA ILE A 117 -5.63 6.38 24.40
C ILE A 117 -5.14 5.94 23.02
N VAL A 118 -3.81 5.84 22.80
CA VAL A 118 -3.24 5.37 21.54
C VAL A 118 -3.71 3.96 21.20
N PHE A 119 -3.65 3.04 22.18
CA PHE A 119 -4.12 1.67 22.00
C PHE A 119 -5.58 1.59 21.56
N LYS A 120 -6.46 2.35 22.24
CA LYS A 120 -7.89 2.40 21.88
C LYS A 120 -8.12 2.97 20.48
N GLN A 121 -7.32 3.97 20.09
CA GLN A 121 -7.38 4.52 18.73
C GLN A 121 -6.95 3.46 17.69
N MET A 122 -5.80 2.83 17.87
CA MET A 122 -5.31 1.79 16.96
C MET A 122 -6.32 0.62 16.86
N LYS A 123 -6.85 0.17 18.00
CA LYS A 123 -7.83 -0.91 18.05
C LYS A 123 -9.15 -0.54 17.36
N LYS A 124 -9.56 0.72 17.39
CA LYS A 124 -10.79 1.20 16.72
C LYS A 124 -10.74 1.04 15.21
N TYR A 125 -9.56 1.14 14.62
CA TYR A 125 -9.35 1.09 13.17
C TYR A 125 -8.94 -0.28 12.65
N LYS A 126 -8.89 -1.30 13.52
CA LYS A 126 -8.56 -2.66 13.09
C LYS A 126 -9.56 -3.17 12.07
N GLU A 127 -9.05 -3.87 11.08
CA GLU A 127 -9.84 -4.75 10.21
C GLU A 127 -9.83 -6.18 10.76
N ASP A 128 -10.58 -7.09 10.16
CA ASP A 128 -10.60 -8.50 10.57
C ASP A 128 -9.34 -9.27 10.14
N TYR A 129 -8.50 -8.65 9.32
CA TYR A 129 -7.22 -9.13 8.82
C TYR A 129 -6.12 -8.12 9.16
N PRO A 130 -4.86 -8.57 9.27
CA PRO A 130 -3.73 -7.67 9.43
C PRO A 130 -3.65 -6.68 8.27
N ASN A 131 -3.45 -5.41 8.58
CA ASN A 131 -3.37 -4.33 7.59
C ASN A 131 -2.09 -3.52 7.85
N TYR A 132 -1.23 -3.42 6.82
CA TYR A 132 0.09 -2.82 6.94
C TYR A 132 0.30 -1.77 5.86
N ILE A 133 1.01 -0.69 6.20
CA ILE A 133 1.34 0.40 5.28
C ILE A 133 2.85 0.54 5.18
N TYR A 134 3.37 0.48 3.95
CA TYR A 134 4.75 0.76 3.59
C TYR A 134 4.79 2.06 2.81
N ALA A 135 5.33 3.10 3.45
CA ALA A 135 5.35 4.44 2.90
C ALA A 135 6.75 4.75 2.33
N LEU A 136 6.86 4.70 1.02
CA LEU A 136 8.06 5.12 0.30
C LEU A 136 7.69 6.23 -0.67
N THR A 137 8.44 7.32 -0.67
CA THR A 137 8.19 8.43 -1.58
C THR A 137 8.19 7.99 -3.05
N MET A 138 7.59 8.80 -3.92
CA MET A 138 7.54 8.51 -5.36
C MET A 138 8.96 8.34 -5.94
N GLY A 139 9.11 7.44 -6.93
CA GLY A 139 10.39 7.15 -7.57
C GLY A 139 11.32 6.18 -6.83
N LEU A 140 10.97 5.71 -5.63
CA LEU A 140 11.74 4.70 -4.89
C LEU A 140 11.40 3.25 -5.27
N GLY A 141 10.62 3.01 -6.34
CA GLY A 141 10.36 1.65 -6.84
C GLY A 141 9.42 0.82 -5.97
N LYS A 142 8.31 1.38 -5.51
CA LYS A 142 7.26 0.68 -4.73
C LYS A 142 6.78 -0.59 -5.42
N THR A 143 6.58 -0.56 -6.74
CA THR A 143 6.12 -1.71 -7.54
C THR A 143 7.10 -2.88 -7.49
N ILE A 144 8.41 -2.60 -7.58
CA ILE A 144 9.47 -3.61 -7.47
C ILE A 144 9.51 -4.20 -6.05
N LEU A 145 9.39 -3.36 -5.02
CA LEU A 145 9.31 -3.84 -3.63
C LEU A 145 8.09 -4.74 -3.45
N MET A 146 6.93 -4.35 -3.97
CA MET A 146 5.70 -5.16 -3.93
C MET A 146 5.91 -6.52 -4.60
N ALA A 147 6.51 -6.54 -5.81
CA ALA A 147 6.85 -7.76 -6.52
C ALA A 147 7.78 -8.65 -5.68
N THR A 148 8.82 -8.06 -5.08
CA THR A 148 9.77 -8.76 -4.21
C THR A 148 9.09 -9.41 -3.02
N CYS A 149 8.16 -8.69 -2.37
CA CYS A 149 7.38 -9.23 -1.26
C CYS A 149 6.48 -10.39 -1.70
N ILE A 150 5.81 -10.30 -2.86
CA ILE A 150 4.99 -11.39 -3.41
C ILE A 150 5.85 -12.63 -3.71
N PHE A 151 7.02 -12.45 -4.33
CA PHE A 151 7.93 -13.56 -4.62
C PHE A 151 8.43 -14.24 -3.35
N TYR A 152 8.78 -13.46 -2.33
CA TYR A 152 9.14 -13.96 -1.02
C TYR A 152 8.03 -14.82 -0.40
N GLU A 153 6.79 -14.34 -0.40
CA GLU A 153 5.61 -15.06 0.11
C GLU A 153 5.43 -16.41 -0.61
N PHE A 154 5.50 -16.41 -1.94
CA PHE A 154 5.28 -17.61 -2.74
C PHE A 154 6.38 -18.66 -2.53
N LEU A 155 7.62 -18.23 -2.33
CA LEU A 155 8.70 -19.17 -1.98
C LEU A 155 8.46 -19.84 -0.64
N LEU A 156 7.99 -19.08 0.36
CA LEU A 156 7.69 -19.61 1.67
C LEU A 156 6.42 -20.46 1.68
N ALA A 157 5.38 -20.04 0.96
CA ALA A 157 4.18 -20.86 0.77
C ALA A 157 4.49 -22.20 0.10
N LYS A 158 5.39 -22.22 -0.89
CA LYS A 158 5.86 -23.45 -1.53
C LYS A 158 6.62 -24.36 -0.56
N LYS A 159 7.47 -23.78 0.27
CA LYS A 159 8.30 -24.51 1.24
C LYS A 159 7.50 -24.98 2.45
N TYR A 160 6.54 -24.16 2.91
CA TYR A 160 5.72 -24.39 4.09
C TYR A 160 4.22 -24.29 3.78
N PRO A 161 3.64 -25.19 2.97
CA PRO A 161 2.28 -25.06 2.45
C PRO A 161 1.17 -25.11 3.50
N LYS A 162 1.47 -25.52 4.73
CA LYS A 162 0.52 -25.55 5.85
C LYS A 162 0.60 -24.29 6.73
N ASP A 163 1.59 -23.44 6.52
CA ASP A 163 1.77 -22.23 7.32
C ASP A 163 0.83 -21.12 6.84
N LYS A 164 -0.11 -20.77 7.69
CA LYS A 164 -1.14 -19.78 7.37
C LYS A 164 -0.62 -18.34 7.34
N ARG A 165 0.63 -18.10 7.72
CA ARG A 165 1.25 -16.77 7.68
C ARG A 165 1.61 -16.35 6.26
N PHE A 166 1.79 -17.28 5.33
CA PHE A 166 2.26 -16.97 3.99
C PHE A 166 1.14 -16.93 2.96
N CYS A 167 1.22 -15.98 2.03
CA CYS A 167 0.25 -15.84 0.97
C CYS A 167 0.49 -16.90 -0.12
N HIS A 168 -0.53 -17.66 -0.46
CA HIS A 168 -0.51 -18.59 -1.59
C HIS A 168 -0.92 -17.91 -2.90
N ASN A 169 -1.70 -16.85 -2.80
CA ASN A 169 -2.21 -16.07 -3.92
C ASN A 169 -2.08 -14.56 -3.62
N ALA A 170 -1.94 -13.76 -4.65
CA ALA A 170 -1.82 -12.31 -4.55
C ALA A 170 -2.89 -11.61 -5.39
N LEU A 171 -3.61 -10.68 -4.78
CA LEU A 171 -4.51 -9.76 -5.46
C LEU A 171 -3.91 -8.37 -5.37
N VAL A 172 -3.56 -7.80 -6.53
CA VAL A 172 -2.91 -6.49 -6.64
C VAL A 172 -3.91 -5.47 -7.18
N PHE A 173 -4.13 -4.42 -6.42
CA PHE A 173 -5.02 -3.33 -6.79
C PHE A 173 -4.27 -2.07 -7.22
N ALA A 174 -4.70 -1.51 -8.36
CA ALA A 174 -4.36 -0.16 -8.80
C ALA A 174 -5.54 0.79 -8.60
N PRO A 175 -5.33 2.07 -8.23
CA PRO A 175 -6.41 3.04 -8.09
C PRO A 175 -7.06 3.39 -9.44
N ASP A 176 -6.29 3.47 -10.51
CA ASP A 176 -6.74 3.85 -11.84
C ASP A 176 -6.05 3.06 -12.96
N LYS A 177 -6.39 3.39 -14.22
CA LYS A 177 -5.82 2.74 -15.41
C LYS A 177 -4.31 3.01 -15.59
N THR A 178 -3.85 4.20 -15.27
CA THR A 178 -2.44 4.59 -15.47
C THR A 178 -1.54 3.80 -14.54
N VAL A 179 -1.93 3.67 -13.27
CA VAL A 179 -1.23 2.84 -12.29
C VAL A 179 -1.35 1.35 -12.64
N LEU A 180 -2.49 0.92 -13.19
CA LEU A 180 -2.68 -0.46 -13.65
C LEU A 180 -1.64 -0.85 -14.71
N GLU A 181 -1.35 0.03 -15.65
CA GLU A 181 -0.31 -0.21 -16.67
C GLU A 181 1.09 -0.32 -16.03
N SER A 182 1.41 0.52 -15.04
CA SER A 182 2.70 0.44 -14.35
C SER A 182 2.87 -0.88 -13.58
N LEU A 183 1.79 -1.50 -13.12
CA LEU A 183 1.83 -2.81 -12.45
C LEU A 183 2.16 -3.97 -13.41
N ARG A 184 2.16 -3.76 -14.74
CA ARG A 184 2.69 -4.76 -15.69
C ARG A 184 4.16 -5.05 -15.43
N GLU A 185 4.89 -4.13 -14.82
CA GLU A 185 6.26 -4.32 -14.42
C GLU A 185 6.42 -5.57 -13.53
N ILE A 186 5.44 -5.89 -12.69
CA ILE A 186 5.47 -7.12 -11.85
C ILE A 186 5.60 -8.39 -12.71
N MET A 187 4.95 -8.41 -13.87
CA MET A 187 5.00 -9.56 -14.80
C MET A 187 6.33 -9.65 -15.55
N THR A 188 6.85 -8.50 -15.96
CA THR A 188 8.03 -8.41 -16.86
C THR A 188 9.34 -8.26 -16.09
N PHE A 189 9.28 -7.97 -14.81
CA PHE A 189 10.44 -7.78 -13.95
C PHE A 189 11.28 -9.07 -13.86
N ASP A 190 12.58 -8.93 -14.10
CA ASP A 190 13.52 -10.02 -13.94
C ASP A 190 13.67 -10.41 -12.47
N LYS A 191 13.05 -11.52 -12.10
CA LYS A 191 12.99 -12.02 -10.73
C LYS A 191 14.38 -12.33 -10.16
N THR A 192 15.36 -12.68 -11.03
CA THR A 192 16.72 -13.00 -10.59
C THR A 192 17.45 -11.82 -9.94
N LYS A 193 16.96 -10.58 -10.15
CA LYS A 193 17.50 -9.40 -9.49
C LYS A 193 17.21 -9.33 -7.99
N VAL A 194 16.14 -9.98 -7.53
CA VAL A 194 15.68 -9.91 -6.11
C VAL A 194 15.48 -11.29 -5.48
N VAL A 195 15.51 -12.35 -6.28
CA VAL A 195 15.35 -13.73 -5.83
C VAL A 195 16.66 -14.48 -6.09
N PRO A 196 17.23 -15.17 -5.09
CA PRO A 196 18.42 -15.99 -5.31
C PRO A 196 18.22 -16.96 -6.48
N PRO A 197 19.21 -17.14 -7.36
CA PRO A 197 19.07 -17.93 -8.60
C PRO A 197 18.54 -19.34 -8.39
N GLU A 198 18.92 -19.98 -7.28
CA GLU A 198 18.45 -21.33 -6.91
C GLU A 198 16.93 -21.41 -6.68
N TYR A 199 16.26 -20.29 -6.42
CA TYR A 199 14.80 -20.23 -6.18
C TYR A 199 14.03 -19.60 -7.35
N ALA A 200 14.67 -18.86 -8.25
CA ALA A 200 14.00 -18.15 -9.33
C ALA A 200 13.19 -19.07 -10.24
N HIS A 201 13.77 -20.24 -10.61
CA HIS A 201 13.09 -21.24 -11.45
C HIS A 201 11.79 -21.79 -10.82
N VAL A 202 11.72 -21.86 -9.47
CA VAL A 202 10.52 -22.31 -8.78
C VAL A 202 9.36 -21.35 -9.03
N LEU A 203 9.66 -20.04 -9.02
CA LEU A 203 8.65 -19.00 -9.29
C LEU A 203 8.24 -19.03 -10.76
N ASP A 204 9.19 -19.15 -11.68
CA ASP A 204 8.93 -19.18 -13.14
C ASP A 204 8.01 -20.34 -13.55
N GLN A 205 8.15 -21.48 -12.90
CA GLN A 205 7.32 -22.65 -13.16
C GLN A 205 5.93 -22.59 -12.55
N ASN A 206 5.74 -21.83 -11.47
CA ASN A 206 4.51 -21.90 -10.69
C ASN A 206 3.63 -20.66 -10.79
N ILE A 207 4.19 -19.45 -11.00
CA ILE A 207 3.41 -18.21 -11.03
C ILE A 207 2.49 -18.15 -12.25
N LYS A 208 1.22 -17.80 -11.99
CA LYS A 208 0.19 -17.55 -13.01
C LYS A 208 -0.26 -16.10 -12.90
N PHE A 209 -0.04 -15.33 -13.96
CA PHE A 209 -0.45 -13.94 -14.02
C PHE A 209 -1.83 -13.79 -14.65
N HIS A 210 -2.70 -13.00 -14.01
CA HIS A 210 -4.04 -12.66 -14.50
C HIS A 210 -4.18 -11.13 -14.48
N PHE A 211 -4.24 -10.53 -15.66
CA PHE A 211 -4.33 -9.09 -15.81
C PHE A 211 -5.72 -8.68 -16.27
N LEU A 212 -6.51 -8.04 -15.39
CA LEU A 212 -7.91 -7.71 -15.61
C LEU A 212 -8.08 -6.25 -16.04
N GLU A 213 -7.72 -5.94 -17.28
CA GLU A 213 -7.72 -4.58 -17.81
C GLU A 213 -9.06 -4.19 -18.47
N GLY A 214 -9.68 -5.09 -19.21
CA GLY A 214 -10.89 -4.84 -19.99
C GLY A 214 -12.22 -5.18 -19.29
N THR A 215 -13.31 -4.58 -19.78
CA THR A 215 -14.66 -5.11 -19.55
C THR A 215 -14.80 -6.40 -20.37
N GLY A 216 -15.38 -7.45 -19.79
CA GLY A 216 -15.57 -8.72 -20.52
C GLY A 216 -14.44 -9.75 -20.36
N ILE A 217 -13.29 -9.40 -19.77
CA ILE A 217 -12.23 -10.38 -19.48
C ILE A 217 -12.62 -11.19 -18.24
N THR A 218 -12.76 -12.50 -18.40
CA THR A 218 -13.03 -13.42 -17.28
C THR A 218 -11.75 -13.76 -16.54
N LEU A 219 -11.87 -14.05 -15.23
CA LEU A 219 -10.76 -14.56 -14.43
C LEU A 219 -10.71 -16.10 -14.56
N HIS A 220 -9.64 -16.60 -15.17
CA HIS A 220 -9.43 -18.04 -15.39
C HIS A 220 -8.57 -18.69 -14.32
N THR A 221 -8.92 -18.51 -13.05
CA THR A 221 -8.28 -19.25 -11.96
C THR A 221 -8.95 -20.60 -11.77
N ILE A 222 -8.13 -21.59 -11.38
CA ILE A 222 -8.62 -22.88 -10.90
C ILE A 222 -8.95 -22.74 -9.41
N ASP A 223 -10.08 -23.24 -8.98
CA ASP A 223 -10.47 -23.23 -7.56
C ASP A 223 -9.41 -23.93 -6.71
N ASP A 224 -9.15 -23.41 -5.53
CA ASP A 224 -8.13 -23.89 -4.59
C ASP A 224 -6.70 -23.93 -5.16
N SER A 225 -6.43 -23.23 -6.27
CA SER A 225 -5.08 -23.18 -6.85
C SER A 225 -4.19 -22.15 -6.17
N ASP A 226 -2.88 -22.39 -6.22
CA ASP A 226 -1.84 -21.53 -5.66
C ASP A 226 -1.11 -20.72 -6.73
N PHE A 227 -0.36 -19.71 -6.28
CA PHE A 227 0.58 -18.88 -7.05
C PHE A 227 -0.06 -18.06 -8.15
N ASN A 228 -1.32 -17.66 -7.96
CA ASN A 228 -1.97 -16.70 -8.83
C ASN A 228 -1.62 -15.27 -8.41
N ILE A 229 -1.19 -14.44 -9.35
CA ILE A 229 -1.09 -12.99 -9.20
C ILE A 229 -2.18 -12.37 -10.07
N VAL A 230 -3.22 -11.86 -9.41
CA VAL A 230 -4.35 -11.20 -10.07
C VAL A 230 -4.15 -9.69 -9.97
N ILE A 231 -3.94 -9.02 -11.10
CA ILE A 231 -3.74 -7.56 -11.16
C ILE A 231 -5.00 -6.93 -11.72
N SER A 232 -5.58 -6.00 -10.98
CA SER A 232 -6.83 -5.34 -11.34
C SER A 232 -6.93 -3.92 -10.80
N ASN A 233 -7.78 -3.11 -11.40
CA ASN A 233 -8.18 -1.88 -10.79
C ASN A 233 -9.45 -2.08 -9.93
N ASN A 234 -9.70 -1.09 -9.06
CA ASN A 234 -10.80 -1.09 -8.11
C ASN A 234 -12.18 -1.37 -8.74
N GLN A 235 -12.43 -0.80 -9.93
CA GLN A 235 -13.73 -0.82 -10.58
C GLN A 235 -14.09 -2.18 -11.19
N LYS A 236 -13.12 -3.07 -11.35
CA LYS A 236 -13.30 -4.35 -12.08
C LYS A 236 -13.64 -5.55 -11.21
N ILE A 237 -13.57 -5.39 -9.88
CA ILE A 237 -13.85 -6.45 -8.90
C ILE A 237 -14.99 -6.04 -7.95
N ILE A 238 -15.42 -4.77 -8.00
CA ILE A 238 -16.48 -4.28 -7.15
C ILE A 238 -17.81 -4.92 -7.55
N VAL A 239 -18.42 -5.58 -6.57
CA VAL A 239 -19.78 -6.11 -6.73
C VAL A 239 -20.77 -4.95 -6.82
N LYS A 240 -21.40 -4.78 -7.97
CA LYS A 240 -22.49 -3.82 -8.14
C LYS A 240 -23.75 -4.40 -7.52
N LYS A 241 -24.36 -3.68 -6.58
CA LYS A 241 -25.70 -4.02 -6.13
C LYS A 241 -26.68 -3.80 -7.29
N LYS A 242 -27.55 -4.79 -7.53
CA LYS A 242 -28.75 -4.61 -8.36
C LYS A 242 -29.56 -3.44 -7.76
N ARG A 243 -29.86 -2.40 -8.53
CA ARG A 243 -30.87 -1.42 -8.13
C ARG A 243 -32.21 -2.16 -8.21
N LYS A 244 -32.66 -2.70 -7.06
CA LYS A 244 -34.08 -2.94 -6.87
C LYS A 244 -34.74 -1.57 -6.82
N GLU A 245 -35.72 -1.32 -7.65
CA GLU A 245 -36.74 -0.33 -7.31
C GLU A 245 -37.37 -0.84 -6.00
N ASP A 246 -37.20 -0.07 -4.92
CA ASP A 246 -37.71 -0.42 -3.61
C ASP A 246 -39.22 -0.61 -3.75
N THR A 247 -39.68 -1.85 -3.63
CA THR A 247 -41.12 -2.09 -3.51
C THR A 247 -41.56 -1.61 -2.12
N PRO A 248 -42.81 -1.11 -1.96
CA PRO A 248 -43.30 -0.61 -0.65
C PRO A 248 -43.12 -1.60 0.51
N SER A 249 -43.01 -2.92 0.23
CA SER A 249 -42.74 -3.97 1.20
C SER A 249 -41.28 -4.03 1.67
N ASP A 250 -40.32 -3.65 0.84
CA ASP A 250 -38.89 -3.67 1.20
C ASP A 250 -38.52 -2.53 2.16
N ILE A 251 -39.30 -1.46 2.14
CA ILE A 251 -39.16 -0.32 3.04
C ILE A 251 -39.65 -0.69 4.44
N LEU A 252 -40.60 -1.63 4.58
CA LEU A 252 -41.27 -1.94 5.84
C LEU A 252 -40.58 -3.05 6.66
N PHE A 253 -39.82 -3.96 6.05
CA PHE A 253 -39.34 -5.19 6.66
C PHE A 253 -37.82 -5.37 6.69
N GLY A 254 -37.02 -4.34 6.54
CA GLY A 254 -35.57 -4.35 6.75
C GLY A 254 -34.82 -5.53 6.08
N SER A 255 -34.01 -5.22 5.13
CA SER A 255 -33.23 -6.13 4.30
C SER A 255 -32.54 -7.26 5.04
N GLY A 256 -32.67 -8.47 4.53
CA GLY A 256 -31.94 -9.65 4.94
C GLY A 256 -30.41 -9.54 4.71
N SER A 257 -29.70 -10.52 5.21
CA SER A 257 -28.23 -10.63 5.22
C SER A 257 -27.60 -10.22 3.88
N LEU A 258 -26.57 -9.38 3.96
CA LEU A 258 -25.77 -8.88 2.81
C LEU A 258 -25.24 -10.01 1.90
N LEU A 259 -25.05 -11.20 2.45
CA LEU A 259 -24.63 -12.40 1.74
C LEU A 259 -25.76 -13.04 0.90
N ALA A 260 -26.98 -13.01 1.40
CA ALA A 260 -28.14 -13.51 0.65
C ALA A 260 -28.41 -12.65 -0.61
N ASP A 261 -28.17 -11.34 -0.53
CA ASP A 261 -28.25 -10.42 -1.69
C ASP A 261 -27.15 -10.67 -2.75
N ILE A 262 -26.03 -11.31 -2.37
CA ILE A 262 -24.89 -11.60 -3.26
C ILE A 262 -25.02 -12.97 -3.92
N TYR A 263 -25.52 -13.96 -3.18
CA TYR A 263 -25.57 -15.35 -3.66
C TYR A 263 -26.88 -15.71 -4.36
N GLY A 264 -27.90 -14.83 -4.29
CA GLY A 264 -29.20 -15.06 -4.89
C GLY A 264 -29.80 -16.40 -4.46
N ASN A 265 -30.99 -16.44 -3.96
CA ASN A 265 -31.73 -17.71 -3.94
C ASN A 265 -31.94 -18.17 -5.37
N ASP A 266 -31.67 -19.46 -5.66
CA ASP A 266 -31.79 -20.10 -6.98
C ASP A 266 -33.25 -20.21 -7.50
N ASP A 267 -34.16 -19.37 -7.02
CA ASP A 267 -35.55 -19.33 -7.47
C ASP A 267 -35.81 -18.13 -8.38
N ASP A 268 -35.76 -18.45 -9.66
CA ASP A 268 -36.51 -17.94 -10.81
C ASP A 268 -37.03 -16.49 -10.74
N ASP A 269 -36.20 -15.54 -11.23
CA ASP A 269 -36.73 -14.40 -11.97
C ASP A 269 -35.67 -13.87 -12.97
N SER A 270 -35.99 -13.91 -14.22
CA SER A 270 -35.19 -13.51 -15.36
C SER A 270 -34.99 -11.99 -15.42
N ASP A 271 -34.27 -11.45 -14.48
CA ASP A 271 -33.78 -10.08 -14.51
C ASP A 271 -32.47 -10.02 -15.29
N VAL A 272 -32.48 -9.36 -16.40
CA VAL A 272 -31.35 -9.12 -17.31
C VAL A 272 -30.25 -8.36 -16.54
N TRP A 273 -29.25 -9.09 -16.10
CA TRP A 273 -27.99 -8.49 -15.64
C TRP A 273 -27.27 -7.95 -16.87
N ASP A 274 -26.78 -6.71 -16.78
CA ASP A 274 -25.78 -6.24 -17.71
C ASP A 274 -24.59 -7.21 -17.71
N ASP A 275 -24.16 -7.68 -18.89
CA ASP A 275 -23.04 -8.64 -19.06
C ASP A 275 -21.79 -8.25 -18.27
N ALA A 276 -21.49 -6.94 -18.17
CA ALA A 276 -20.37 -6.43 -17.41
C ALA A 276 -20.50 -6.70 -15.89
N SER A 277 -21.70 -6.57 -15.34
CA SER A 277 -21.98 -6.83 -13.92
C SER A 277 -21.93 -8.32 -13.59
N LEU A 278 -22.38 -9.17 -14.51
CA LEU A 278 -22.26 -10.62 -14.39
C LEU A 278 -20.80 -11.08 -14.33
N ILE A 279 -19.95 -10.53 -15.21
CA ILE A 279 -18.52 -10.85 -15.24
C ILE A 279 -17.81 -10.37 -13.97
N GLU A 280 -18.12 -9.17 -13.48
CA GLU A 280 -17.56 -8.63 -12.22
C GLU A 280 -17.92 -9.54 -11.05
N ASN A 281 -19.15 -10.02 -10.94
CA ASN A 281 -19.58 -10.96 -9.92
C ASN A 281 -18.89 -12.33 -10.05
N GLN A 282 -18.68 -12.83 -11.27
CA GLN A 282 -17.94 -14.06 -11.51
C GLN A 282 -16.47 -13.94 -11.08
N ARG A 283 -15.81 -12.79 -11.34
CA ARG A 283 -14.44 -12.52 -10.88
C ARG A 283 -14.36 -12.55 -9.36
N PHE A 284 -15.28 -11.90 -8.68
CA PHE A 284 -15.36 -11.90 -7.23
C PHE A 284 -15.52 -13.33 -6.67
N LYS A 285 -16.47 -14.10 -7.20
CA LYS A 285 -16.66 -15.51 -6.83
C LYS A 285 -15.40 -16.36 -7.03
N LYS A 286 -14.65 -16.14 -8.10
CA LYS A 286 -13.38 -16.82 -8.38
C LYS A 286 -12.29 -16.45 -7.34
N LEU A 287 -12.20 -15.17 -6.97
CA LEU A 287 -11.28 -14.73 -5.92
C LEU A 287 -11.62 -15.34 -4.56
N CYS A 288 -12.91 -15.46 -4.22
CA CYS A 288 -13.36 -16.10 -2.98
C CYS A 288 -12.93 -17.59 -2.85
N ARG A 289 -12.55 -18.22 -3.95
CA ARG A 289 -12.10 -19.63 -3.99
C ARG A 289 -10.58 -19.80 -4.01
N LEU A 290 -9.82 -18.69 -3.90
CA LEU A 290 -8.37 -18.74 -3.78
C LEU A 290 -7.97 -18.78 -2.31
N PRO A 291 -7.18 -19.77 -1.87
CA PRO A 291 -6.77 -19.87 -0.47
C PRO A 291 -5.67 -18.86 -0.14
N GLN A 292 -5.57 -18.50 1.13
CA GLN A 292 -4.49 -17.68 1.70
C GLN A 292 -4.12 -16.49 0.81
N LEU A 293 -5.10 -15.61 0.59
CA LEU A 293 -4.98 -14.47 -0.30
C LEU A 293 -4.24 -13.30 0.38
N GLY A 294 -3.14 -12.84 -0.21
CA GLY A 294 -2.52 -11.56 0.10
C GLY A 294 -3.14 -10.45 -0.76
N VAL A 295 -3.53 -9.35 -0.15
CA VAL A 295 -4.05 -8.18 -0.87
C VAL A 295 -2.97 -7.10 -0.88
N TYR A 296 -2.60 -6.62 -2.06
CA TYR A 296 -1.57 -5.61 -2.29
C TYR A 296 -2.19 -4.40 -2.96
N VAL A 297 -2.04 -3.23 -2.37
CA VAL A 297 -2.66 -2.00 -2.87
C VAL A 297 -1.59 -0.98 -3.19
N ASP A 298 -1.48 -0.61 -4.47
CA ASP A 298 -0.59 0.46 -4.89
C ASP A 298 -1.29 1.82 -4.78
N GLU A 299 -0.51 2.87 -4.51
CA GLU A 299 -0.96 4.24 -4.26
C GLU A 299 -2.15 4.31 -3.28
N ALA A 300 -2.02 3.60 -2.17
CA ALA A 300 -3.09 3.40 -1.19
C ALA A 300 -3.65 4.69 -0.58
N HIS A 301 -2.95 5.83 -0.71
CA HIS A 301 -3.47 7.13 -0.28
C HIS A 301 -4.77 7.54 -0.99
N HIS A 302 -5.02 7.04 -2.20
CA HIS A 302 -6.31 7.21 -2.87
C HIS A 302 -7.45 6.46 -2.17
N LEU A 303 -7.15 5.45 -1.36
CA LEU A 303 -8.12 4.70 -0.56
C LEU A 303 -8.45 5.39 0.76
N PHE A 304 -7.44 6.05 1.32
CA PHE A 304 -7.54 6.71 2.61
C PHE A 304 -7.93 8.19 2.50
N GLY A 305 -8.08 8.76 1.30
CA GLY A 305 -8.30 10.18 0.98
C GLY A 305 -9.21 10.97 1.92
N ALA A 306 -9.81 12.06 1.47
CA ALA A 306 -10.69 12.94 2.26
C ALA A 306 -11.82 12.21 3.04
N ASN A 307 -12.09 10.96 2.70
CA ASN A 307 -13.06 10.11 3.37
C ASN A 307 -12.52 9.45 4.64
N LEU A 308 -11.20 9.26 4.82
CA LEU A 308 -10.69 8.61 6.02
C LEU A 308 -11.05 9.40 7.28
N GLU A 309 -11.00 10.73 7.27
CA GLU A 309 -11.44 11.54 8.42
C GLU A 309 -12.93 11.34 8.71
N LYS A 310 -13.77 11.22 7.67
CA LYS A 310 -15.19 10.88 7.84
C LYS A 310 -15.37 9.44 8.33
N GLU A 311 -14.59 8.50 7.81
CA GLU A 311 -14.58 7.10 8.24
C GLU A 311 -14.12 6.98 9.69
N LEU A 312 -13.06 7.69 10.05
CA LEU A 312 -12.52 7.77 11.40
C LEU A 312 -13.55 8.38 12.39
N ARG A 313 -14.32 9.37 11.96
CA ARG A 313 -15.36 10.02 12.79
C ARG A 313 -16.67 9.23 12.85
N SER A 314 -17.02 8.52 11.78
CA SER A 314 -18.31 7.82 11.66
C SER A 314 -18.31 6.38 12.19
N GLY A 315 -17.20 5.90 12.72
CA GLY A 315 -17.11 4.54 13.25
C GLY A 315 -17.22 3.44 12.18
N GLY A 316 -16.84 3.74 10.93
CA GLY A 316 -16.80 2.77 9.85
C GLY A 316 -18.05 2.72 8.97
N ALA A 317 -19.03 3.60 9.18
CA ALA A 317 -20.27 3.62 8.38
C ALA A 317 -20.08 4.05 6.92
N ASN A 318 -18.92 4.64 6.55
CA ASN A 318 -18.60 5.15 5.21
C ASN A 318 -17.28 4.56 4.68
N LYS A 319 -17.07 3.26 4.77
CA LYS A 319 -15.89 2.60 4.18
C LYS A 319 -15.86 2.82 2.67
N THR A 320 -14.66 3.04 2.12
CA THR A 320 -14.47 3.13 0.68
C THR A 320 -14.91 1.86 -0.01
N THR A 321 -15.31 1.95 -1.27
CA THR A 321 -15.78 0.80 -2.04
C THR A 321 -14.73 -0.32 -2.10
N LEU A 322 -13.43 0.02 -2.17
CA LEU A 322 -12.37 -1.00 -2.16
C LEU A 322 -12.26 -1.68 -0.80
N ARG A 323 -12.27 -0.92 0.29
CA ARG A 323 -12.22 -1.50 1.65
C ARG A 323 -13.39 -2.45 1.88
N ASN A 324 -14.59 -2.07 1.43
CA ASN A 324 -15.77 -2.94 1.49
C ASN A 324 -15.56 -4.23 0.67
N THR A 325 -15.00 -4.14 -0.53
CA THR A 325 -14.69 -5.32 -1.36
C THR A 325 -13.70 -6.24 -0.66
N ILE A 326 -12.63 -5.71 -0.05
CA ILE A 326 -11.67 -6.52 0.70
C ILE A 326 -12.33 -7.18 1.91
N ASN A 327 -13.20 -6.48 2.63
CA ASN A 327 -13.93 -7.03 3.77
C ASN A 327 -14.90 -8.14 3.35
N MET A 328 -15.55 -8.01 2.19
CA MET A 328 -16.38 -9.07 1.62
C MET A 328 -15.55 -10.29 1.21
N LEU A 329 -14.35 -10.09 0.65
CA LEU A 329 -13.40 -11.18 0.38
C LEU A 329 -12.99 -11.86 1.70
N ALA A 330 -12.67 -11.09 2.75
CA ALA A 330 -12.29 -11.61 4.06
C ALA A 330 -13.38 -12.46 4.71
N ALA A 331 -14.65 -12.15 4.46
CA ALA A 331 -15.79 -12.95 4.90
C ALA A 331 -15.92 -14.29 4.14
N SER A 332 -15.34 -14.41 2.96
CA SER A 332 -15.52 -15.54 2.04
C SER A 332 -14.26 -16.40 1.86
N THR A 333 -13.06 -15.81 2.03
CA THR A 333 -11.78 -16.52 1.94
C THR A 333 -10.81 -16.03 3.01
N SER A 334 -9.73 -16.79 3.23
CA SER A 334 -8.68 -16.41 4.16
C SER A 334 -7.80 -15.30 3.56
N ILE A 335 -7.96 -14.07 4.03
CA ILE A 335 -7.01 -12.99 3.76
C ILE A 335 -5.88 -13.06 4.78
N VAL A 336 -4.66 -13.29 4.30
CA VAL A 336 -3.46 -13.38 5.13
C VAL A 336 -3.10 -12.01 5.70
N ALA A 337 -3.07 -10.99 4.84
CA ALA A 337 -2.91 -9.58 5.19
C ALA A 337 -3.24 -8.68 4.00
N CYS A 338 -3.47 -7.38 4.30
CA CYS A 338 -3.53 -6.32 3.32
C CYS A 338 -2.28 -5.45 3.43
N TYR A 339 -1.52 -5.34 2.35
CA TYR A 339 -0.29 -4.57 2.23
C TYR A 339 -0.52 -3.35 1.36
N ASN A 340 -0.39 -2.17 1.94
CA ASN A 340 -0.66 -0.91 1.29
C ASN A 340 0.67 -0.19 1.00
N TYR A 341 0.90 0.17 -0.24
CA TYR A 341 2.07 0.93 -0.66
C TYR A 341 1.65 2.35 -1.01
N THR A 342 2.31 3.36 -0.45
CA THR A 342 1.94 4.76 -0.66
C THR A 342 3.17 5.67 -0.62
N GLY A 343 3.09 6.84 -1.27
CA GLY A 343 4.08 7.90 -1.11
C GLY A 343 3.78 8.83 0.07
N THR A 344 2.56 8.78 0.63
CA THR A 344 2.08 9.69 1.67
C THR A 344 1.33 8.94 2.76
N PRO A 345 1.99 8.64 3.90
CA PRO A 345 1.38 7.89 5.01
C PRO A 345 0.52 8.76 5.94
N TYR A 346 0.11 9.94 5.48
CA TYR A 346 -0.57 10.94 6.30
C TYR A 346 -1.99 11.20 5.82
N VAL A 347 -2.89 11.39 6.77
CA VAL A 347 -4.21 11.99 6.55
C VAL A 347 -4.35 13.17 7.49
N ASN A 348 -4.58 14.37 6.94
CA ASN A 348 -4.71 15.62 7.71
C ASN A 348 -3.55 15.84 8.70
N LYS A 349 -2.30 15.59 8.29
CA LYS A 349 -1.07 15.68 9.10
C LYS A 349 -0.94 14.60 10.20
N GLN A 350 -1.80 13.59 10.22
CA GLN A 350 -1.69 12.46 11.13
C GLN A 350 -1.10 11.25 10.41
N VAL A 351 -0.12 10.60 11.02
CA VAL A 351 0.41 9.32 10.54
C VAL A 351 -0.65 8.25 10.75
N LEU A 352 -0.85 7.41 9.72
CA LEU A 352 -1.75 6.28 9.82
C LEU A 352 -1.22 5.24 10.82
N PRO A 353 -2.07 4.67 11.68
CA PRO A 353 -1.63 3.78 12.76
C PRO A 353 -1.08 2.43 12.27
N GLU A 354 -1.39 2.03 11.04
CA GLU A 354 -0.91 0.79 10.42
C GLU A 354 0.41 0.93 9.65
N VAL A 355 1.08 2.08 9.72
CA VAL A 355 2.39 2.27 9.10
C VAL A 355 3.42 1.38 9.80
N VAL A 356 4.09 0.54 9.01
CA VAL A 356 5.18 -0.35 9.44
C VAL A 356 6.54 0.26 9.14
N TYR A 357 6.65 0.92 8.00
CA TYR A 357 7.87 1.56 7.54
C TYR A 357 7.54 2.83 6.75
N ALA A 358 8.32 3.89 6.97
CA ALA A 358 8.20 5.12 6.19
C ALA A 358 9.57 5.69 5.85
N TYR A 359 9.72 6.11 4.59
CA TYR A 359 10.89 6.81 4.09
C TYR A 359 10.44 8.07 3.34
N GLY A 360 10.75 9.21 3.94
CA GLY A 360 10.15 10.50 3.56
C GLY A 360 10.82 11.18 2.37
N LEU A 361 10.20 12.28 1.92
CA LEU A 361 10.70 13.12 0.83
C LEU A 361 12.05 13.76 1.18
N ASN A 362 12.18 14.31 2.39
CA ASN A 362 13.40 14.99 2.82
C ASN A 362 14.61 14.04 2.88
N GLU A 363 14.41 12.83 3.40
CA GLU A 363 15.43 11.79 3.44
C GLU A 363 15.83 11.36 2.02
N SER A 364 14.84 11.21 1.12
CA SER A 364 15.07 10.84 -0.28
C SER A 364 15.89 11.89 -1.03
N ILE A 365 15.67 13.17 -0.75
CA ILE A 365 16.44 14.28 -1.32
C ILE A 365 17.86 14.28 -0.72
N ALA A 366 17.98 14.15 0.61
CA ALA A 366 19.25 14.16 1.31
C ALA A 366 20.19 13.03 0.86
N HIS A 367 19.65 11.84 0.56
CA HIS A 367 20.40 10.69 0.05
C HIS A 367 20.49 10.64 -1.49
N GLY A 368 20.03 11.68 -2.19
CA GLY A 368 20.15 11.79 -3.65
C GLY A 368 19.25 10.86 -4.47
N TYR A 369 18.27 10.21 -3.86
CA TYR A 369 17.27 9.41 -4.57
C TYR A 369 16.28 10.27 -5.35
N LEU A 370 16.02 11.48 -4.87
CA LEU A 370 15.20 12.48 -5.55
C LEU A 370 15.97 13.79 -5.73
N LYS A 371 15.60 14.50 -6.79
CA LYS A 371 16.12 15.83 -7.03
C LYS A 371 15.57 16.79 -5.98
N ASP A 372 16.40 17.73 -5.56
CA ASP A 372 15.98 18.84 -4.74
C ASP A 372 14.98 19.73 -5.51
N ALA A 373 14.02 20.29 -4.79
CA ALA A 373 13.03 21.20 -5.33
C ALA A 373 13.34 22.62 -4.87
N ASP A 374 13.48 23.54 -5.83
CA ASP A 374 13.65 24.96 -5.59
C ASP A 374 12.34 25.69 -5.96
N PRO A 375 11.35 25.76 -5.03
CA PRO A 375 10.06 26.36 -5.32
C PRO A 375 10.17 27.88 -5.40
N ILE A 376 9.75 28.44 -6.53
CA ILE A 376 9.66 29.89 -6.73
C ILE A 376 8.19 30.29 -6.71
N GLY A 377 7.79 31.06 -5.69
CA GLY A 377 6.43 31.54 -5.55
C GLY A 377 6.16 32.78 -6.41
N PHE A 378 4.95 32.87 -6.96
CA PHE A 378 4.43 34.05 -7.63
C PHE A 378 3.04 34.37 -7.08
N GLU A 379 2.73 35.69 -6.94
CA GLU A 379 1.41 36.13 -6.47
C GLU A 379 0.29 35.77 -7.45
N ASN A 380 0.58 35.84 -8.77
CA ASN A 380 -0.37 35.51 -9.83
C ASN A 380 0.23 34.58 -10.87
N VAL A 381 -0.04 33.31 -10.75
CA VAL A 381 0.46 32.26 -11.65
C VAL A 381 -0.31 32.16 -12.99
N LYS A 382 -1.35 32.95 -13.19
CA LYS A 382 -2.19 32.93 -14.42
C LYS A 382 -1.87 34.04 -15.40
N ASN A 383 -0.88 34.89 -15.12
CA ASN A 383 -0.50 35.97 -16.00
C ASN A 383 0.65 35.57 -16.95
N GLU A 384 0.76 36.36 -18.05
CA GLU A 384 1.81 36.17 -19.06
C GLU A 384 3.22 36.39 -18.47
N GLU A 385 3.36 37.25 -17.49
CA GLU A 385 4.61 37.56 -16.81
C GLU A 385 5.18 36.35 -16.05
N PHE A 386 4.32 35.56 -15.36
CA PHE A 386 4.70 34.30 -14.73
C PHE A 386 5.26 33.31 -15.76
N LEU A 387 4.54 33.12 -16.87
CA LEU A 387 4.98 32.21 -17.94
C LEU A 387 6.31 32.66 -18.55
N ARG A 388 6.44 33.96 -18.87
CA ARG A 388 7.67 34.53 -19.42
C ARG A 388 8.84 34.35 -18.47
N THR A 389 8.68 34.65 -17.18
CA THR A 389 9.72 34.50 -16.18
C THR A 389 10.10 33.03 -16.00
N SER A 390 9.13 32.14 -15.99
CA SER A 390 9.37 30.67 -15.82
C SER A 390 10.13 30.11 -17.02
N ILE A 391 9.75 30.47 -18.24
CA ILE A 391 10.41 30.00 -19.47
C ILE A 391 11.84 30.58 -19.54
N THR A 392 12.02 31.87 -19.22
CA THR A 392 13.33 32.49 -19.20
C THR A 392 14.27 31.84 -18.21
N LYS A 393 13.82 31.62 -16.95
CA LYS A 393 14.61 30.95 -15.93
C LYS A 393 14.95 29.48 -16.31
N PHE A 394 14.00 28.78 -16.93
CA PHE A 394 14.27 27.44 -17.44
C PHE A 394 15.37 27.48 -18.50
N TRP A 395 15.29 28.41 -19.44
CA TRP A 395 16.28 28.54 -20.51
C TRP A 395 17.66 28.96 -20.00
N GLU A 396 17.74 29.91 -19.09
CA GLU A 396 18.97 30.35 -18.44
C GLU A 396 19.65 29.19 -17.70
N ARG A 397 18.88 28.35 -17.03
CA ARG A 397 19.41 27.22 -16.21
C ARG A 397 19.79 26.00 -17.05
N TYR A 398 19.02 25.71 -18.08
CA TYR A 398 19.08 24.46 -18.82
C TYR A 398 19.33 24.62 -20.32
N GLY A 399 19.28 25.78 -20.88
CA GLY A 399 19.53 26.05 -22.30
C GLY A 399 20.89 25.56 -22.73
N GLY A 400 20.94 24.76 -23.81
CA GLY A 400 22.17 24.15 -24.32
C GLY A 400 22.74 23.00 -23.52
N LYS A 401 22.10 22.58 -22.43
CA LYS A 401 22.55 21.42 -21.63
C LYS A 401 21.89 20.13 -22.13
N THR A 402 22.64 19.04 -22.06
CA THR A 402 22.15 17.67 -22.28
C THR A 402 22.52 16.80 -21.09
N TYR A 403 21.65 15.87 -20.73
CA TYR A 403 21.90 14.89 -19.68
C TYR A 403 21.72 13.49 -20.30
N GLU A 404 22.77 12.74 -20.39
CA GLU A 404 22.80 11.42 -21.05
C GLU A 404 22.25 11.46 -22.50
N GLY A 405 22.51 12.56 -23.23
CA GLY A 405 22.01 12.76 -24.58
C GLY A 405 20.57 13.27 -24.67
N LEU A 406 19.88 13.47 -23.55
CA LEU A 406 18.51 13.98 -23.52
C LEU A 406 18.48 15.48 -23.22
N LEU A 407 17.59 16.19 -23.90
CA LEU A 407 17.32 17.60 -23.64
C LEU A 407 16.40 17.76 -22.42
N PRO A 408 16.68 18.75 -21.54
CA PRO A 408 15.75 19.11 -20.49
C PRO A 408 14.37 19.50 -21.05
N LYS A 409 13.31 19.13 -20.34
CA LYS A 409 11.94 19.46 -20.73
C LYS A 409 11.29 20.32 -19.67
N LEU A 410 10.54 21.34 -20.09
CA LEU A 410 9.66 22.14 -19.24
C LEU A 410 8.25 21.54 -19.30
N ALA A 411 7.70 21.19 -18.14
CA ALA A 411 6.31 20.78 -18.01
C ALA A 411 5.48 21.88 -17.33
N ILE A 412 4.37 22.25 -17.94
CA ILE A 412 3.44 23.24 -17.40
C ILE A 412 2.12 22.53 -17.09
N PHE A 413 1.70 22.58 -15.83
CA PHE A 413 0.47 21.95 -15.37
C PHE A 413 -0.65 22.98 -15.26
N ALA A 414 -1.83 22.64 -15.76
CA ALA A 414 -3.06 23.42 -15.64
C ALA A 414 -4.08 22.67 -14.79
N ALA A 415 -5.07 23.36 -14.25
CA ALA A 415 -6.09 22.76 -13.39
C ALA A 415 -7.00 21.75 -14.13
N ASN A 416 -7.16 21.93 -15.44
CA ASN A 416 -7.95 21.02 -16.30
C ASN A 416 -7.53 21.15 -17.77
N VAL A 417 -8.02 20.22 -18.60
CA VAL A 417 -7.69 20.16 -20.05
C VAL A 417 -8.08 21.45 -20.77
N LYS A 418 -9.26 22.04 -20.45
CA LYS A 418 -9.74 23.26 -21.07
C LYS A 418 -8.82 24.45 -20.77
N GLU A 419 -8.37 24.60 -19.54
CA GLU A 419 -7.38 25.64 -19.16
C GLU A 419 -6.05 25.41 -19.88
N ALA A 420 -5.61 24.17 -20.01
CA ALA A 420 -4.36 23.84 -20.70
C ALA A 420 -4.40 24.25 -22.19
N THR A 421 -5.52 23.95 -22.89
CA THR A 421 -5.68 24.19 -24.33
C THR A 421 -6.05 25.66 -24.68
N ASP A 422 -6.96 26.25 -23.89
CA ASP A 422 -7.57 27.53 -24.26
C ASP A 422 -6.86 28.74 -23.64
N VAL A 423 -6.10 28.52 -22.56
CA VAL A 423 -5.42 29.63 -21.84
C VAL A 423 -3.90 29.45 -21.84
N VAL A 424 -3.41 28.32 -21.33
CA VAL A 424 -1.97 28.12 -21.09
C VAL A 424 -1.22 27.97 -22.41
N ARG A 425 -1.68 27.12 -23.32
CA ARG A 425 -1.02 26.89 -24.60
C ARG A 425 -0.88 28.16 -25.45
N PRO A 426 -1.96 28.96 -25.70
CA PRO A 426 -1.82 30.23 -26.45
C PRO A 426 -0.91 31.25 -25.76
N ALA A 427 -0.90 31.28 -24.41
CA ALA A 427 -0.02 32.17 -23.66
C ALA A 427 1.45 31.78 -23.78
N VAL A 428 1.76 30.48 -23.79
CA VAL A 428 3.11 29.96 -24.03
C VAL A 428 3.56 30.24 -25.46
N GLU A 429 2.71 30.00 -26.48
CA GLU A 429 2.99 30.27 -27.89
C GLU A 429 3.27 31.76 -28.14
N LYS A 430 2.67 32.67 -27.36
CA LYS A 430 2.92 34.10 -27.43
C LYS A 430 4.24 34.53 -26.76
N VAL A 431 4.70 33.79 -25.77
CA VAL A 431 5.95 34.07 -25.03
C VAL A 431 7.17 33.52 -25.75
N LEU A 432 7.05 32.39 -26.46
CA LEU A 432 8.10 31.78 -27.28
C LEU A 432 8.29 32.56 -28.58
#